data_1f4ca4b0326b713d00431bb9e0710166
#
_entry.id   1f4ca4b0326b713d00431bb9e0710166
#
_cell.length_a   1.000
_cell.length_b   1.000
_cell.length_c   1.000
_cell.angle_alpha   90.00
_cell.angle_beta   90.00
_cell.angle_gamma   90.00
#
_symmetry.space_group_name_H-M   'P 1'
#
loop_
_entity.id
_entity.type
_entity.pdbx_description
1 polymer ?
#
loop_
_entity_poly.entity_id
_entity_poly.type
_entity_poly.pdbx_seq_one_letter_code
_entity_poly.pdbx_strand_id
1 'polypeptide(L)'
;METNLWREATHLWYLGWPMKGVPDDPSSIIAFLIEARVFMRGPTSSGSKSTTATSPHVVHCSPGTGRTGTVLAIDLCIRDFEISRQVDIPKVVYRLRKDRAGCVQTKEQYHFIYKVGNYTGTIACTDVD
;
A
#
# COMPACT_ATOMS: atom_id res chain seq x y z
N MET A 1 -22.46 -24.83 -14.64
CA MET A 1 -22.83 -23.81 -15.68
C MET A 1 -21.78 -22.72 -15.65
N GLU A 2 -20.88 -22.73 -16.61
CA GLU A 2 -19.94 -21.63 -16.82
C GLU A 2 -20.73 -20.47 -17.45
N THR A 3 -20.91 -19.40 -16.68
CA THR A 3 -21.47 -18.18 -17.22
C THR A 3 -20.34 -17.45 -17.96
N ASN A 4 -20.41 -17.33 -19.30
CA ASN A 4 -19.49 -16.53 -20.13
C ASN A 4 -19.70 -15.02 -19.88
N LEU A 5 -19.59 -14.60 -18.62
CA LEU A 5 -19.68 -13.20 -18.25
C LEU A 5 -18.27 -12.63 -18.17
N TRP A 6 -17.97 -11.75 -19.10
CA TRP A 6 -16.74 -10.94 -19.05
C TRP A 6 -16.87 -9.88 -17.95
N ARG A 7 -15.80 -9.69 -17.22
CA ARG A 7 -15.67 -8.61 -16.24
C ARG A 7 -14.42 -7.81 -16.57
N GLU A 8 -14.53 -6.50 -16.50
CA GLU A 8 -13.38 -5.61 -16.59
C GLU A 8 -12.68 -5.56 -15.25
N ALA A 9 -11.36 -5.63 -15.29
CA ALA A 9 -10.49 -5.43 -14.15
C ALA A 9 -9.35 -4.51 -14.54
N THR A 10 -9.05 -3.54 -13.70
CA THR A 10 -7.87 -2.68 -13.88
C THR A 10 -6.69 -3.31 -13.14
N HIS A 11 -5.60 -3.55 -13.86
CA HIS A 11 -4.36 -4.06 -13.31
C HIS A 11 -3.31 -2.95 -13.32
N LEU A 12 -2.86 -2.55 -12.14
CA LEU A 12 -1.76 -1.62 -11.94
C LEU A 12 -0.50 -2.41 -11.61
N TRP A 13 0.50 -2.30 -12.46
CA TRP A 13 1.74 -3.05 -12.32
C TRP A 13 2.90 -2.11 -12.00
N TYR A 14 3.44 -2.24 -10.79
CA TYR A 14 4.62 -1.51 -10.37
C TYR A 14 5.90 -2.22 -10.84
N LEU A 15 6.60 -1.60 -11.78
CA LEU A 15 7.81 -2.14 -12.40
C LEU A 15 9.11 -1.71 -11.70
N GLY A 16 9.03 -0.73 -10.81
CA GLY A 16 10.19 -0.11 -10.16
C GLY A 16 10.83 -0.92 -9.03
N TRP A 17 10.30 -2.12 -8.70
CA TRP A 17 10.89 -2.92 -7.64
C TRP A 17 12.03 -3.78 -8.16
N PRO A 18 13.26 -3.64 -7.62
CA PRO A 18 14.39 -4.44 -8.07
C PRO A 18 14.23 -5.91 -7.70
N MET A 19 14.96 -6.81 -8.36
CA MET A 19 14.94 -8.25 -8.05
C MET A 19 15.38 -8.54 -6.62
N LYS A 20 16.34 -7.76 -6.12
CA LYS A 20 16.84 -7.85 -4.73
C LYS A 20 16.71 -6.49 -4.05
N GLY A 21 16.35 -6.51 -2.76
CA GLY A 21 16.25 -5.30 -1.97
C GLY A 21 14.94 -4.54 -2.16
N VAL A 22 15.04 -3.23 -2.17
CA VAL A 22 13.94 -2.28 -2.24
C VAL A 22 14.25 -1.18 -3.26
N PRO A 23 13.26 -0.40 -3.72
CA PRO A 23 13.52 0.74 -4.59
C PRO A 23 14.46 1.76 -3.93
N ASP A 24 15.36 2.34 -4.70
CA ASP A 24 16.28 3.38 -4.20
C ASP A 24 15.55 4.70 -3.93
N ASP A 25 14.58 5.03 -4.77
CA ASP A 25 13.82 6.27 -4.69
C ASP A 25 12.40 6.05 -4.17
N PRO A 26 12.04 6.68 -3.03
CA PRO A 26 10.68 6.61 -2.48
C PRO A 26 9.62 7.26 -3.37
N SER A 27 9.97 8.22 -4.22
CA SER A 27 9.00 8.99 -5.00
C SER A 27 8.19 8.11 -5.96
N SER A 28 8.80 7.10 -6.53
CA SER A 28 8.14 6.21 -7.48
C SER A 28 7.03 5.37 -6.87
N ILE A 29 7.22 4.85 -5.66
CA ILE A 29 6.17 4.09 -4.97
C ILE A 29 5.04 5.00 -4.49
N ILE A 30 5.36 6.22 -4.10
CA ILE A 30 4.36 7.22 -3.70
C ILE A 30 3.49 7.60 -4.90
N ALA A 31 4.10 7.90 -6.05
CA ALA A 31 3.37 8.19 -7.29
C ALA A 31 2.45 7.04 -7.68
N PHE A 32 2.94 5.80 -7.60
CA PHE A 32 2.14 4.60 -7.85
C PHE A 32 0.94 4.49 -6.91
N LEU A 33 1.12 4.75 -5.61
CA LEU A 33 0.03 4.70 -4.63
C LEU A 33 -1.00 5.80 -4.85
N ILE A 34 -0.57 7.00 -5.23
CA ILE A 34 -1.48 8.11 -5.56
C ILE A 34 -2.36 7.73 -6.74
N GLU A 35 -1.77 7.18 -7.80
CA GLU A 35 -2.50 6.71 -8.97
C GLU A 35 -3.45 5.56 -8.62
N ALA A 36 -2.98 4.56 -7.86
CA ALA A 36 -3.81 3.45 -7.41
C ALA A 36 -5.05 3.91 -6.63
N ARG A 37 -4.91 4.93 -5.79
CA ARG A 37 -6.04 5.50 -5.03
C ARG A 37 -7.12 6.11 -5.90
N VAL A 38 -6.78 6.64 -7.07
CA VAL A 38 -7.77 7.17 -8.03
C VAL A 38 -8.69 6.03 -8.48
N PHE A 39 -8.14 4.88 -8.81
CA PHE A 39 -8.92 3.70 -9.21
C PHE A 39 -9.71 3.09 -8.04
N MET A 40 -9.16 3.12 -6.83
CA MET A 40 -9.81 2.60 -5.63
C MET A 40 -11.05 3.38 -5.22
N ARG A 41 -11.12 4.69 -5.52
CA ARG A 41 -12.26 5.54 -5.15
C ARG A 41 -13.49 5.32 -6.02
N GLY A 42 -13.34 4.71 -7.20
CA GLY A 42 -14.41 4.56 -8.18
C GLY A 42 -14.90 5.90 -8.77
N PRO A 43 -15.79 5.87 -9.76
CA PRO A 43 -16.38 7.09 -10.29
C PRO A 43 -17.23 7.75 -9.21
N THR A 44 -16.92 9.00 -8.89
CA THR A 44 -17.75 9.87 -8.05
C THR A 44 -18.96 10.29 -8.86
N SER A 45 -19.96 9.44 -8.96
CA SER A 45 -21.27 9.84 -9.43
C SER A 45 -21.94 10.63 -8.31
N SER A 46 -22.01 11.94 -8.49
CA SER A 46 -22.79 12.83 -7.66
C SER A 46 -24.25 12.34 -7.58
N GLY A 47 -24.72 11.96 -6.41
CA GLY A 47 -26.14 11.97 -6.08
C GLY A 47 -26.86 10.64 -5.98
N SER A 48 -26.21 9.49 -5.82
CA SER A 48 -26.90 8.27 -5.45
C SER A 48 -26.27 7.61 -4.23
N LYS A 49 -27.02 7.49 -3.15
CA LYS A 49 -26.70 6.58 -2.03
C LYS A 49 -26.85 5.15 -2.51
N SER A 50 -25.98 4.71 -3.39
CA SER A 50 -25.86 3.30 -3.73
C SER A 50 -24.87 2.69 -2.73
N THR A 51 -25.40 1.94 -1.79
CA THR A 51 -24.65 1.00 -0.95
C THR A 51 -24.22 -0.20 -1.80
N THR A 52 -23.55 0.05 -2.93
CA THR A 52 -22.86 -1.01 -3.65
C THR A 52 -21.59 -1.29 -2.88
N ALA A 53 -21.54 -2.43 -2.22
CA ALA A 53 -20.32 -2.95 -1.65
C ALA A 53 -19.23 -2.88 -2.72
N THR A 54 -18.26 -1.99 -2.54
CA THR A 54 -17.12 -1.90 -3.43
C THR A 54 -16.37 -3.21 -3.36
N SER A 55 -16.14 -3.83 -4.50
CA SER A 55 -15.33 -5.05 -4.57
C SER A 55 -13.97 -4.80 -3.92
N PRO A 56 -13.44 -5.74 -3.14
CA PRO A 56 -12.13 -5.58 -2.51
C PRO A 56 -11.04 -5.47 -3.57
N HIS A 57 -10.08 -4.60 -3.31
CA HIS A 57 -8.89 -4.50 -4.15
C HIS A 57 -7.88 -5.58 -3.76
N VAL A 58 -7.22 -6.16 -4.76
CA VAL A 58 -6.21 -7.20 -4.55
C VAL A 58 -4.84 -6.62 -4.78
N VAL A 59 -3.96 -6.76 -3.79
CA VAL A 59 -2.54 -6.42 -3.89
C VAL A 59 -1.74 -7.71 -3.80
N HIS A 60 -0.86 -7.94 -4.78
CA HIS A 60 -0.10 -9.18 -4.82
C HIS A 60 1.33 -8.97 -5.30
N CYS A 61 2.17 -9.88 -4.93
CA CYS A 61 3.49 -10.14 -5.47
C CYS A 61 3.70 -11.67 -5.42
N SER A 62 4.87 -12.15 -5.66
CA SER A 62 5.19 -13.56 -5.40
C SER A 62 6.17 -13.64 -4.21
N PRO A 63 5.78 -14.14 -3.06
CA PRO A 63 4.60 -14.90 -2.61
C PRO A 63 3.49 -14.07 -1.93
N GLY A 64 3.44 -12.77 -2.06
CA GLY A 64 2.40 -11.93 -1.47
C GLY A 64 2.62 -11.56 -0.01
N THR A 65 3.86 -11.48 0.44
CA THR A 65 4.24 -11.13 1.82
C THR A 65 5.21 -9.96 1.89
N GLY A 66 6.34 -10.03 1.18
CA GLY A 66 7.41 -9.04 1.26
C GLY A 66 7.02 -7.71 0.63
N ARG A 67 7.02 -7.63 -0.70
CA ARG A 67 6.69 -6.39 -1.46
C ARG A 67 5.26 -5.96 -1.17
N THR A 68 4.31 -6.88 -1.21
CA THR A 68 2.91 -6.63 -0.88
C THR A 68 2.76 -6.04 0.51
N GLY A 69 3.34 -6.66 1.53
CA GLY A 69 3.26 -6.16 2.90
C GLY A 69 3.91 -4.78 3.06
N THR A 70 5.02 -4.53 2.36
CA THR A 70 5.70 -3.22 2.39
C THR A 70 4.83 -2.13 1.78
N VAL A 71 4.24 -2.37 0.61
CA VAL A 71 3.35 -1.40 -0.05
C VAL A 71 2.10 -1.13 0.79
N LEU A 72 1.48 -2.16 1.35
CA LEU A 72 0.33 -2.01 2.24
C LEU A 72 0.69 -1.23 3.51
N ALA A 73 1.86 -1.50 4.11
CA ALA A 73 2.32 -0.75 5.27
C ALA A 73 2.50 0.74 4.96
N ILE A 74 3.11 1.06 3.82
CA ILE A 74 3.28 2.45 3.37
C ILE A 74 1.93 3.13 3.17
N ASP A 75 0.98 2.49 2.48
CA ASP A 75 -0.36 3.05 2.25
C ASP A 75 -1.11 3.29 3.56
N LEU A 76 -1.05 2.35 4.50
CA LEU A 76 -1.67 2.50 5.81
C LEU A 76 -1.02 3.63 6.63
N CYS A 77 0.30 3.74 6.61
CA CYS A 77 0.99 4.84 7.29
C CYS A 77 0.57 6.21 6.75
N ILE A 78 0.46 6.35 5.43
CA ILE A 78 -0.01 7.59 4.81
C ILE A 78 -1.44 7.90 5.24
N ARG A 79 -2.33 6.91 5.26
CA ARG A 79 -3.73 7.07 5.68
C ARG A 79 -3.85 7.43 7.16
N ASP A 80 -3.10 6.76 8.03
CA ASP A 80 -3.08 7.07 9.46
C ASP A 80 -2.62 8.51 9.70
N PHE A 81 -1.60 8.97 8.97
CA PHE A 81 -1.14 10.36 9.03
C PHE A 81 -2.18 11.36 8.51
N GLU A 82 -2.87 11.05 7.43
CA GLU A 82 -3.94 11.91 6.90
C GLU A 82 -5.07 12.13 7.92
N ILE A 83 -5.37 11.11 8.72
CA ILE A 83 -6.47 11.12 9.70
C ILE A 83 -6.02 11.72 11.04
N SER A 84 -4.92 11.23 11.60
CA SER A 84 -4.52 11.50 12.99
C SER A 84 -3.27 12.37 13.12
N ARG A 85 -2.57 12.64 12.03
CA ARG A 85 -1.25 13.31 12.03
C ARG A 85 -0.18 12.58 12.83
N GLN A 86 -0.39 11.29 13.08
CA GLN A 86 0.54 10.43 13.81
C GLN A 86 0.69 9.10 13.07
N VAL A 87 1.89 8.56 13.08
CA VAL A 87 2.21 7.27 12.45
C VAL A 87 3.03 6.43 13.42
N ASP A 88 2.58 5.20 13.61
CA ASP A 88 3.28 4.17 14.37
C ASP A 88 3.56 2.98 13.45
N ILE A 89 4.72 3.00 12.81
CA ILE A 89 5.12 1.96 11.83
C ILE A 89 5.14 0.57 12.47
N PRO A 90 5.73 0.35 13.66
CA PRO A 90 5.69 -0.94 14.32
C PRO A 90 4.27 -1.47 14.50
N LYS A 91 3.34 -0.62 14.89
CA LYS A 91 1.93 -0.97 15.07
C LYS A 91 1.26 -1.35 13.75
N VAL A 92 1.52 -0.59 12.69
CA VAL A 92 0.99 -0.89 11.35
C VAL A 92 1.49 -2.24 10.87
N VAL A 93 2.79 -2.52 10.95
CA VAL A 93 3.38 -3.80 10.54
C VAL A 93 2.85 -4.95 11.41
N TYR A 94 2.69 -4.73 12.71
CA TYR A 94 2.11 -5.74 13.61
C TYR A 94 0.67 -6.10 13.19
N ARG A 95 -0.16 -5.11 12.87
CA ARG A 95 -1.53 -5.34 12.39
C ARG A 95 -1.54 -6.17 11.11
N LEU A 96 -0.71 -5.83 10.11
CA LEU A 96 -0.58 -6.60 8.88
C LEU A 96 -0.16 -8.05 9.13
N ARG A 97 0.77 -8.27 10.06
CA ARG A 97 1.24 -9.62 10.41
C ARG A 97 0.20 -10.46 11.14
N LYS A 98 -0.80 -9.84 11.79
CA LYS A 98 -1.94 -10.56 12.36
C LYS A 98 -2.84 -11.15 11.27
N ASP A 99 -3.02 -10.43 10.16
CA ASP A 99 -3.86 -10.89 9.05
C ASP A 99 -3.08 -11.85 8.13
N ARG A 100 -1.80 -11.57 7.90
CA ARG A 100 -0.94 -12.41 7.08
C ARG A 100 0.48 -12.46 7.65
N ALA A 101 0.85 -13.61 8.18
CA ALA A 101 2.18 -13.86 8.71
C ALA A 101 3.25 -13.60 7.64
N GLY A 102 4.37 -13.02 8.04
CA GLY A 102 5.50 -12.73 7.15
C GLY A 102 5.36 -11.44 6.31
N CYS A 103 4.29 -10.65 6.49
CA CYS A 103 4.21 -9.32 5.90
C CYS A 103 5.39 -8.46 6.31
N VAL A 104 5.99 -7.77 5.34
CA VAL A 104 7.27 -7.04 5.50
C VAL A 104 8.37 -8.04 5.90
N GLN A 105 8.91 -8.71 4.89
CA GLN A 105 9.69 -9.92 5.06
C GLN A 105 11.15 -9.67 5.44
N THR A 106 11.72 -8.54 4.98
CA THR A 106 13.14 -8.23 5.17
C THR A 106 13.34 -6.95 5.97
N LYS A 107 14.52 -6.83 6.58
CA LYS A 107 14.97 -5.63 7.29
C LYS A 107 14.99 -4.41 6.36
N GLU A 108 15.45 -4.60 5.13
CA GLU A 108 15.49 -3.55 4.10
C GLU A 108 14.08 -3.04 3.76
N GLN A 109 13.11 -3.94 3.65
CA GLN A 109 11.71 -3.59 3.43
C GLN A 109 11.14 -2.80 4.60
N TYR A 110 11.43 -3.20 5.81
CA TYR A 110 11.00 -2.48 7.02
C TYR A 110 11.62 -1.08 7.08
N HIS A 111 12.91 -0.96 6.83
CA HIS A 111 13.61 0.32 6.76
C HIS A 111 13.08 1.23 5.64
N PHE A 112 12.71 0.65 4.50
CA PHE A 112 12.14 1.39 3.39
C PHE A 112 10.81 2.09 3.75
N ILE A 113 9.99 1.50 4.62
CA ILE A 113 8.77 2.13 5.12
C ILE A 113 9.10 3.44 5.85
N TYR A 114 10.13 3.44 6.68
CA TYR A 114 10.63 4.66 7.35
C TYR A 114 11.18 5.68 6.34
N LYS A 115 11.92 5.22 5.35
CA LYS A 115 12.47 6.09 4.30
C LYS A 115 11.35 6.81 3.54
N VAL A 116 10.29 6.11 3.19
CA VAL A 116 9.11 6.69 2.56
C VAL A 116 8.41 7.68 3.51
N GLY A 117 8.26 7.33 4.77
CA GLY A 117 7.66 8.20 5.79
C GLY A 117 8.43 9.51 5.96
N ASN A 118 9.75 9.45 6.01
CA ASN A 118 10.61 10.64 6.09
C ASN A 118 10.48 11.49 4.80
N TYR A 119 10.46 10.86 3.65
CA TYR A 119 10.32 11.55 2.37
C TYR A 119 8.98 12.29 2.26
N THR A 120 7.90 11.70 2.73
CA THR A 120 6.56 12.31 2.72
C THR A 120 6.34 13.31 3.86
N GLY A 121 7.28 13.42 4.81
CA GLY A 121 7.11 14.22 6.03
C GLY A 121 6.04 13.66 6.99
N THR A 122 5.62 12.41 6.80
CA THR A 122 4.66 11.74 7.69
C THR A 122 5.29 11.28 9.00
N ILE A 123 6.62 11.14 9.01
CA ILE A 123 7.41 10.80 10.18
C ILE A 123 8.37 11.96 10.41
N ALA A 124 8.31 12.57 11.60
CA ALA A 124 9.36 13.50 12.01
C ALA A 124 10.68 12.72 12.09
N CYS A 125 11.77 13.29 11.58
CA CYS A 125 13.10 12.73 11.77
C CYS A 125 13.37 12.56 13.27
N THR A 126 13.05 11.40 13.79
CA THR A 126 13.66 10.92 15.02
C THR A 126 14.86 10.11 14.55
N ASP A 127 16.04 10.63 14.85
CA ASP A 127 17.30 9.97 14.58
C ASP A 127 17.20 8.51 15.01
N VAL A 128 17.19 7.62 14.03
CA VAL A 128 17.37 6.20 14.28
C VAL A 128 18.86 5.97 14.15
N ASP A 129 19.55 6.06 15.29
CA ASP A 129 20.90 5.55 15.43
C ASP A 129 20.98 4.03 15.14
#